data_6e8a7a475c7df5269b5f86722bbd3992
#
_entry.id   6e8a7a475c7df5269b5f86722bbd3992
#
_cell.length_a   1.000
_cell.length_b   1.000
_cell.length_c   1.000
_cell.angle_alpha   90.00
_cell.angle_beta   90.00
_cell.angle_gamma   90.00
#
_symmetry.space_group_name_H-M   'P 1'
#
loop_
_entity.id
_entity.type
_entity.pdbx_description
1 polymer ?
#
loop_
_entity_poly.entity_id
_entity_poly.type
_entity_poly.pdbx_seq_one_letter_code
_entity_poly.pdbx_strand_id
1 'polypeptide(L)'
;MSSNNNQAGFLAIELDGAGYWNLSAAVLAAESAGFHVATFKDAPAAGRVNALQRAAFAGPITRTIAVVPEVDTVYTEPFHISTQLASLDYVSGGRAGWIATAAESPEAAAAVGRAFVEGDVLAQEAAASIEVGRRLWDSWEDDAVIRDVATGRYIDVDKLHYVDFETPADFAGTPYSVKGPSIIPRPLQGQLPVLAAASLVGEGLVPVDAVDAVLVSAPTAELLAAEVRDVRARLGAAVAVVAELDVVLDSRGQDAAARLAASTESGRARFAGTAADLTELLDSLLQEADGVRVHPAEVDVDLEELSRLVLPELRRRGSLRAPIQDGSFRDVLGLGPADNRYSTSAAATAAGK
;
A
#
# COMPACT_ATOMS: atom_id res chain seq x y z
N MET A 1 1.57 -21.92 -22.06
CA MET A 1 2.78 -22.33 -21.33
C MET A 1 2.62 -21.77 -19.92
N SER A 2 2.31 -22.64 -18.96
CA SER A 2 2.13 -22.25 -17.56
C SER A 2 3.49 -21.82 -17.02
N SER A 3 3.69 -20.54 -16.80
CA SER A 3 4.76 -20.08 -15.93
C SER A 3 4.36 -20.47 -14.51
N ASN A 4 4.90 -21.58 -14.01
CA ASN A 4 4.91 -21.87 -12.58
C ASN A 4 5.65 -20.71 -11.92
N ASN A 5 4.92 -19.73 -11.40
CA ASN A 5 5.45 -18.66 -10.59
C ASN A 5 5.70 -19.23 -9.19
N ASN A 6 6.72 -20.09 -9.06
CA ASN A 6 7.20 -20.64 -7.79
C ASN A 6 8.13 -19.62 -7.11
N GLN A 7 7.73 -18.34 -7.14
CA GLN A 7 8.50 -17.29 -6.47
C GLN A 7 7.95 -17.15 -5.05
N ALA A 8 8.84 -17.29 -4.07
CA ALA A 8 8.50 -17.12 -2.66
C ALA A 8 7.77 -15.77 -2.45
N GLY A 9 6.72 -15.79 -1.63
CA GLY A 9 5.90 -14.61 -1.37
C GLY A 9 6.52 -13.60 -0.39
N PHE A 10 5.77 -12.55 -0.07
CA PHE A 10 6.17 -11.57 0.93
C PHE A 10 5.17 -11.47 2.10
N LEU A 11 5.61 -10.97 3.24
CA LEU A 11 4.74 -10.66 4.37
C LEU A 11 4.73 -9.16 4.67
N ALA A 12 3.53 -8.65 4.85
CA ALA A 12 3.26 -7.33 5.40
C ALA A 12 2.71 -7.45 6.82
N ILE A 13 2.97 -6.46 7.66
CA ILE A 13 2.45 -6.39 9.03
C ILE A 13 1.77 -5.04 9.27
N GLU A 14 0.58 -5.07 9.86
CA GLU A 14 -0.12 -3.88 10.30
C GLU A 14 0.36 -3.47 11.69
N LEU A 15 0.80 -2.21 11.83
CA LEU A 15 1.38 -1.68 13.07
C LEU A 15 0.45 -0.71 13.83
N ASP A 16 -0.84 -0.70 13.52
CA ASP A 16 -1.80 0.22 14.14
C ASP A 16 -1.96 0.05 15.65
N GLY A 17 -1.83 -1.20 16.14
CA GLY A 17 -1.88 -1.53 17.55
C GLY A 17 -0.66 -1.10 18.37
N ALA A 18 0.46 -0.74 17.72
CA ALA A 18 1.58 -0.13 18.38
C ALA A 18 1.23 1.31 18.77
N GLY A 19 1.13 1.61 20.05
CA GLY A 19 0.95 2.99 20.51
C GLY A 19 2.05 3.91 19.94
N TYR A 20 1.75 5.18 19.75
CA TYR A 20 2.70 6.17 19.17
C TYR A 20 4.11 6.10 19.77
N TRP A 21 4.20 5.94 21.10
CA TRP A 21 5.48 5.88 21.83
C TRP A 21 6.28 4.61 21.53
N ASN A 22 5.65 3.54 21.07
CA ASN A 22 6.27 2.27 20.75
C ASN A 22 6.50 2.06 19.26
N LEU A 23 6.08 3.01 18.41
CA LEU A 23 6.12 2.86 16.96
C LEU A 23 7.53 2.57 16.42
N SER A 24 8.56 3.28 16.93
CA SER A 24 9.94 3.03 16.49
C SER A 24 10.41 1.62 16.85
N ALA A 25 10.10 1.15 18.05
CA ALA A 25 10.47 -0.20 18.48
C ALA A 25 9.74 -1.26 17.64
N ALA A 26 8.43 -1.07 17.39
CA ALA A 26 7.63 -2.00 16.61
C ALA A 26 8.10 -2.10 15.15
N VAL A 27 8.34 -0.96 14.48
CA VAL A 27 8.76 -0.98 13.07
C VAL A 27 10.18 -1.55 12.91
N LEU A 28 11.11 -1.25 13.83
CA LEU A 28 12.45 -1.80 13.81
C LEU A 28 12.45 -3.31 14.14
N ALA A 29 11.58 -3.75 15.03
CA ALA A 29 11.40 -5.18 15.32
C ALA A 29 10.81 -5.92 14.10
N ALA A 30 9.82 -5.33 13.42
CA ALA A 30 9.24 -5.90 12.20
C ALA A 30 10.29 -5.99 11.07
N GLU A 31 11.09 -4.93 10.87
CA GLU A 31 12.20 -4.96 9.91
C GLU A 31 13.24 -6.01 10.26
N SER A 32 13.66 -6.07 11.51
CA SER A 32 14.66 -7.05 12.00
C SER A 32 14.15 -8.50 11.89
N ALA A 33 12.86 -8.73 12.09
CA ALA A 33 12.21 -10.01 11.83
C ALA A 33 12.21 -10.38 10.35
N GLY A 34 12.35 -9.37 9.48
CA GLY A 34 12.36 -9.51 8.03
C GLY A 34 10.99 -9.48 7.39
N PHE A 35 10.05 -8.75 7.95
CA PHE A 35 8.86 -8.34 7.21
C PHE A 35 9.27 -7.45 6.04
N HIS A 36 8.53 -7.54 4.94
CA HIS A 36 8.82 -6.78 3.73
C HIS A 36 8.11 -5.43 3.72
N VAL A 37 6.95 -5.35 4.38
CA VAL A 37 6.07 -4.18 4.38
C VAL A 37 5.53 -3.94 5.78
N ALA A 38 5.64 -2.71 6.25
CA ALA A 38 4.89 -2.19 7.40
C ALA A 38 3.74 -1.33 6.90
N THR A 39 2.51 -1.64 7.32
CA THR A 39 1.34 -0.85 7.01
C THR A 39 0.86 -0.08 8.22
N PHE A 40 0.19 1.05 7.97
CA PHE A 40 -0.30 1.95 9.01
C PHE A 40 -1.74 2.28 8.68
N LYS A 41 -2.67 1.81 9.50
CA LYS A 41 -4.10 2.03 9.30
C LYS A 41 -4.46 3.48 9.64
N ASP A 42 -5.20 4.13 8.77
CA ASP A 42 -5.81 5.42 9.10
C ASP A 42 -7.16 5.24 9.79
N ALA A 43 -7.41 6.08 10.76
CA ALA A 43 -8.72 6.20 11.39
C ALA A 43 -8.86 7.63 11.92
N PRO A 44 -9.84 8.40 11.44
CA PRO A 44 -10.09 9.74 11.90
C PRO A 44 -10.70 9.70 13.32
N ALA A 45 -9.84 9.45 14.31
CA ALA A 45 -10.22 9.40 15.71
C ALA A 45 -9.37 10.38 16.52
N ALA A 46 -9.99 11.04 17.49
CA ALA A 46 -9.31 11.97 18.36
C ALA A 46 -8.12 11.29 19.09
N GLY A 47 -6.96 11.96 19.09
CA GLY A 47 -5.77 11.47 19.76
C GLY A 47 -4.93 10.44 18.96
N ARG A 48 -5.32 10.09 17.75
CA ARG A 48 -4.50 9.23 16.87
C ARG A 48 -3.68 10.06 15.89
N VAL A 49 -2.41 9.66 15.71
CA VAL A 49 -1.55 10.25 14.69
C VAL A 49 -1.91 9.63 13.33
N ASN A 50 -2.08 10.46 12.33
CA ASN A 50 -2.39 10.06 10.96
C ASN A 50 -1.41 9.00 10.43
N ALA A 51 -1.90 8.05 9.62
CA ALA A 51 -1.13 6.94 9.10
C ALA A 51 0.09 7.40 8.27
N LEU A 52 -0.08 8.41 7.43
CA LEU A 52 0.99 8.94 6.59
C LEU A 52 2.10 9.59 7.43
N GLN A 53 1.75 10.29 8.52
CA GLN A 53 2.74 10.86 9.45
C GLN A 53 3.50 9.77 10.21
N ARG A 54 2.83 8.68 10.60
CA ARG A 54 3.50 7.51 11.20
C ARG A 54 4.46 6.84 10.22
N ALA A 55 4.05 6.68 8.96
CA ALA A 55 4.91 6.17 7.89
C ALA A 55 6.11 7.10 7.64
N ALA A 56 5.91 8.43 7.61
CA ALA A 56 6.97 9.41 7.45
C ALA A 56 7.98 9.40 8.61
N PHE A 57 7.53 9.10 9.82
CA PHE A 57 8.42 8.88 10.97
C PHE A 57 9.20 7.55 10.83
N ALA A 58 8.55 6.47 10.36
CA ALA A 58 9.17 5.16 10.19
C ALA A 58 10.19 5.11 9.04
N GLY A 59 9.95 5.86 7.95
CA GLY A 59 10.77 5.83 6.74
C GLY A 59 12.27 6.02 6.98
N PRO A 60 12.71 7.13 7.61
CA PRO A 60 14.14 7.41 7.79
C PRO A 60 14.85 6.56 8.85
N ILE A 61 14.12 5.89 9.73
CA ILE A 61 14.71 5.01 10.76
C ILE A 61 14.84 3.55 10.33
N THR A 62 14.27 3.18 9.18
CA THR A 62 14.31 1.85 8.57
C THR A 62 15.15 1.84 7.30
N ARG A 63 15.51 0.65 6.79
CA ARG A 63 16.38 0.49 5.62
C ARG A 63 15.84 -0.45 4.55
N THR A 64 15.09 -1.47 4.91
CA THR A 64 14.65 -2.55 4.01
C THR A 64 13.13 -2.70 3.94
N ILE A 65 12.43 -2.40 5.03
CA ILE A 65 10.98 -2.55 5.10
C ILE A 65 10.29 -1.40 4.35
N ALA A 66 9.33 -1.71 3.49
CA ALA A 66 8.49 -0.71 2.85
C ALA A 66 7.50 -0.12 3.87
N VAL A 67 7.18 1.17 3.72
CA VAL A 67 6.27 1.92 4.60
C VAL A 67 5.05 2.36 3.82
N VAL A 68 3.91 1.74 4.12
CA VAL A 68 2.71 1.85 3.29
C VAL A 68 1.51 2.29 4.13
N PRO A 69 1.23 3.60 4.20
CA PRO A 69 0.07 4.11 4.91
C PRO A 69 -1.23 3.85 4.15
N GLU A 70 -2.31 3.64 4.89
CA GLU A 70 -3.67 3.82 4.40
C GLU A 70 -3.98 5.32 4.35
N VAL A 71 -4.47 5.80 3.20
CA VAL A 71 -4.95 7.18 3.06
C VAL A 71 -6.26 7.17 2.29
N ASP A 72 -7.27 7.78 2.87
CA ASP A 72 -8.60 7.87 2.27
C ASP A 72 -8.63 8.78 1.05
N THR A 73 -9.25 8.29 -0.02
CA THR A 73 -9.36 8.96 -1.31
C THR A 73 -10.56 9.90 -1.41
N VAL A 74 -11.57 9.72 -0.55
CA VAL A 74 -12.88 10.40 -0.64
C VAL A 74 -12.86 11.74 0.09
N TYR A 75 -12.33 11.76 1.30
CA TYR A 75 -12.36 12.93 2.18
C TYR A 75 -11.01 13.64 2.30
N THR A 76 -9.98 13.15 1.59
CA THR A 76 -8.67 13.79 1.53
C THR A 76 -8.44 14.38 0.15
N GLU A 77 -7.85 15.56 0.07
CA GLU A 77 -7.62 16.29 -1.17
C GLU A 77 -6.49 15.58 -1.99
N PRO A 78 -6.73 15.21 -3.27
CA PRO A 78 -5.81 14.35 -4.04
C PRO A 78 -4.43 14.96 -4.29
N PHE A 79 -4.35 16.28 -4.52
CA PHE A 79 -3.06 16.96 -4.71
C PHE A 79 -2.22 16.88 -3.45
N HIS A 80 -2.87 17.00 -2.28
CA HIS A 80 -2.21 16.93 -0.98
C HIS A 80 -1.71 15.52 -0.68
N ILE A 81 -2.53 14.49 -0.95
CA ILE A 81 -2.13 13.07 -0.85
C ILE A 81 -0.88 12.83 -1.70
N SER A 82 -0.94 13.17 -2.98
CA SER A 82 0.15 12.97 -3.94
C SER A 82 1.47 13.61 -3.46
N THR A 83 1.40 14.86 -2.98
CA THR A 83 2.55 15.61 -2.46
C THR A 83 3.18 14.93 -1.23
N GLN A 84 2.34 14.50 -0.29
CA GLN A 84 2.82 13.87 0.94
C GLN A 84 3.42 12.47 0.66
N LEU A 85 2.80 11.69 -0.22
CA LEU A 85 3.30 10.37 -0.62
C LEU A 85 4.62 10.48 -1.39
N ALA A 86 4.76 11.46 -2.31
CA ALA A 86 6.03 11.74 -2.97
C ALA A 86 7.13 12.11 -1.97
N SER A 87 6.80 12.93 -0.95
CA SER A 87 7.73 13.25 0.12
C SER A 87 8.10 12.03 0.97
N LEU A 88 7.13 11.16 1.26
CA LEU A 88 7.37 9.90 1.95
C LEU A 88 8.33 9.01 1.17
N ASP A 89 8.21 8.96 -0.15
CA ASP A 89 9.09 8.18 -1.00
C ASP A 89 10.55 8.64 -0.88
N TYR A 90 10.78 9.95 -0.89
CA TYR A 90 12.12 10.52 -0.67
C TYR A 90 12.68 10.19 0.71
N VAL A 91 11.92 10.37 1.79
CA VAL A 91 12.43 10.15 3.15
C VAL A 91 12.59 8.67 3.50
N SER A 92 11.89 7.79 2.81
CA SER A 92 12.04 6.34 2.93
C SER A 92 13.08 5.75 1.98
N GLY A 93 13.62 6.54 1.04
CA GLY A 93 14.59 6.04 0.04
C GLY A 93 13.98 5.10 -0.99
N GLY A 94 12.77 5.42 -1.52
CA GLY A 94 12.12 4.62 -2.55
C GLY A 94 11.30 3.44 -1.99
N ARG A 95 10.89 3.47 -0.72
CA ARG A 95 10.17 2.37 -0.07
C ARG A 95 8.74 2.73 0.32
N ALA A 96 8.22 3.84 -0.20
CA ALA A 96 6.83 4.23 0.03
C ALA A 96 5.85 3.48 -0.87
N GLY A 97 4.65 3.30 -0.38
CA GLY A 97 3.47 2.89 -1.15
C GLY A 97 2.22 3.55 -0.59
N TRP A 98 1.08 3.25 -1.17
CA TRP A 98 -0.20 3.79 -0.77
C TRP A 98 -1.27 2.70 -0.75
N ILE A 99 -1.92 2.48 0.38
CA ILE A 99 -3.18 1.77 0.43
C ILE A 99 -4.28 2.82 0.26
N ALA A 100 -4.83 2.90 -0.96
CA ALA A 100 -5.93 3.78 -1.30
C ALA A 100 -7.23 3.20 -0.73
N THR A 101 -7.76 3.85 0.30
CA THR A 101 -9.03 3.47 0.91
C THR A 101 -10.15 4.40 0.44
N ALA A 102 -11.37 3.89 0.41
CA ALA A 102 -12.57 4.69 0.16
C ALA A 102 -13.51 4.54 1.36
N ALA A 103 -13.44 5.51 2.26
CA ALA A 103 -14.15 5.42 3.54
C ALA A 103 -15.63 5.75 3.38
N GLU A 104 -16.49 4.77 3.61
CA GLU A 104 -17.91 4.97 3.80
C GLU A 104 -18.18 5.33 5.26
N SER A 105 -17.90 6.58 5.63
CA SER A 105 -17.93 7.06 7.02
C SER A 105 -18.55 8.45 7.12
N PRO A 106 -19.76 8.56 7.74
CA PRO A 106 -20.35 9.85 8.06
C PRO A 106 -19.46 10.70 8.98
N GLU A 107 -18.70 10.06 9.88
CA GLU A 107 -17.80 10.73 10.80
C GLU A 107 -16.61 11.35 10.06
N ALA A 108 -16.03 10.63 9.08
CA ALA A 108 -14.96 11.16 8.25
C ALA A 108 -15.44 12.33 7.39
N ALA A 109 -16.63 12.23 6.79
CA ALA A 109 -17.27 13.31 6.05
C ALA A 109 -17.47 14.56 6.91
N ALA A 110 -18.04 14.39 8.10
CA ALA A 110 -18.29 15.47 9.05
C ALA A 110 -16.99 16.13 9.54
N ALA A 111 -15.92 15.34 9.75
CA ALA A 111 -14.63 15.85 10.22
C ALA A 111 -14.00 16.87 9.26
N VAL A 112 -14.28 16.74 7.95
CA VAL A 112 -13.75 17.66 6.90
C VAL A 112 -14.82 18.57 6.31
N GLY A 113 -16.06 18.53 6.83
CA GLY A 113 -17.17 19.36 6.38
C GLY A 113 -17.67 19.04 4.97
N ARG A 114 -17.48 17.82 4.49
CA ARG A 114 -17.99 17.33 3.20
C ARG A 114 -19.30 16.56 3.36
N ALA A 115 -20.06 16.45 2.27
CA ALA A 115 -21.20 15.56 2.22
C ALA A 115 -20.77 14.10 2.34
N PHE A 116 -21.60 13.29 3.01
CA PHE A 116 -21.39 11.84 3.07
C PHE A 116 -21.56 11.23 1.67
N VAL A 117 -20.68 10.31 1.34
CA VAL A 117 -20.63 9.60 0.06
C VAL A 117 -20.71 8.10 0.31
N GLU A 118 -21.52 7.40 -0.48
CA GLU A 118 -21.77 5.96 -0.36
C GLU A 118 -21.88 5.27 -1.73
N GLY A 119 -21.82 3.95 -1.75
CA GLY A 119 -22.06 3.15 -2.93
C GLY A 119 -21.04 3.37 -4.05
N ASP A 120 -21.50 3.32 -5.31
CA ASP A 120 -20.63 3.38 -6.50
C ASP A 120 -19.84 4.68 -6.61
N VAL A 121 -20.29 5.76 -5.98
CA VAL A 121 -19.57 7.05 -5.97
C VAL A 121 -18.23 6.93 -5.27
N LEU A 122 -18.10 6.06 -4.26
CA LEU A 122 -16.82 5.80 -3.56
C LEU A 122 -15.74 5.30 -4.53
N ALA A 123 -16.09 4.38 -5.42
CA ALA A 123 -15.16 3.85 -6.40
C ALA A 123 -14.73 4.90 -7.43
N GLN A 124 -15.66 5.78 -7.83
CA GLN A 124 -15.36 6.89 -8.75
C GLN A 124 -14.43 7.92 -8.09
N GLU A 125 -14.68 8.30 -6.84
CA GLU A 125 -13.79 9.18 -6.06
C GLU A 125 -12.40 8.55 -5.90
N ALA A 126 -12.33 7.26 -5.58
CA ALA A 126 -11.07 6.54 -5.47
C ALA A 126 -10.30 6.51 -6.79
N ALA A 127 -10.96 6.17 -7.89
CA ALA A 127 -10.35 6.15 -9.23
C ALA A 127 -9.83 7.52 -9.64
N ALA A 128 -10.61 8.58 -9.43
CA ALA A 128 -10.22 9.95 -9.73
C ALA A 128 -9.01 10.41 -8.89
N SER A 129 -9.03 10.12 -7.58
CA SER A 129 -7.93 10.47 -6.67
C SER A 129 -6.62 9.75 -7.02
N ILE A 130 -6.70 8.44 -7.35
CA ILE A 130 -5.53 7.65 -7.78
C ILE A 130 -4.97 8.21 -9.10
N GLU A 131 -5.82 8.49 -10.09
CA GLU A 131 -5.36 9.04 -11.38
C GLU A 131 -4.70 10.41 -11.20
N VAL A 132 -5.24 11.28 -10.37
CA VAL A 132 -4.59 12.56 -10.01
C VAL A 132 -3.21 12.33 -9.41
N GLY A 133 -3.08 11.40 -8.46
CA GLY A 133 -1.81 11.05 -7.86
C GLY A 133 -0.78 10.60 -8.90
N ARG A 134 -1.18 9.67 -9.77
CA ARG A 134 -0.32 9.13 -10.82
C ARG A 134 0.10 10.19 -11.84
N ARG A 135 -0.80 11.11 -12.24
CA ARG A 135 -0.45 12.24 -13.12
C ARG A 135 0.53 13.21 -12.46
N LEU A 136 0.30 13.54 -11.20
CA LEU A 136 1.16 14.46 -10.46
C LEU A 136 2.57 13.90 -10.26
N TRP A 137 2.73 12.59 -10.01
CA TRP A 137 4.04 11.97 -9.88
C TRP A 137 4.83 12.01 -11.19
N ASP A 138 4.20 11.90 -12.34
CA ASP A 138 4.83 12.02 -13.66
C ASP A 138 4.98 13.46 -14.15
N SER A 139 4.37 14.45 -13.49
CA SER A 139 4.35 15.84 -13.96
C SER A 139 5.75 16.52 -13.99
N TRP A 140 6.75 15.89 -13.40
CA TRP A 140 8.17 16.18 -13.55
C TRP A 140 8.83 15.01 -14.29
N GLU A 141 9.63 15.31 -15.33
CA GLU A 141 10.51 14.30 -15.92
C GLU A 141 11.68 13.98 -14.99
N ASP A 142 12.31 12.81 -15.14
CA ASP A 142 13.36 12.32 -14.23
C ASP A 142 14.54 13.27 -14.13
N ASP A 143 14.88 13.96 -15.21
CA ASP A 143 16.00 14.90 -15.33
C ASP A 143 15.57 16.38 -15.33
N ALA A 144 14.36 16.69 -14.87
CA ALA A 144 13.86 18.06 -14.76
C ALA A 144 14.67 18.91 -13.75
N VAL A 145 15.26 18.28 -12.72
CA VAL A 145 16.11 18.95 -11.71
C VAL A 145 17.56 18.99 -12.20
N ILE A 146 17.98 20.10 -12.79
CA ILE A 146 19.32 20.24 -13.44
C ILE A 146 20.40 20.80 -12.53
N ARG A 147 20.05 21.64 -11.56
CA ARG A 147 21.00 22.29 -10.61
C ARG A 147 22.21 22.92 -11.32
N ASP A 148 22.00 23.60 -12.44
CA ASP A 148 23.07 24.22 -13.21
C ASP A 148 23.54 25.54 -12.53
N VAL A 149 24.64 25.46 -11.85
CA VAL A 149 25.25 26.59 -11.14
C VAL A 149 25.74 27.68 -12.11
N ALA A 150 26.21 27.28 -13.30
CA ALA A 150 26.80 28.24 -14.27
C ALA A 150 25.73 29.19 -14.85
N THR A 151 24.52 28.70 -15.08
CA THR A 151 23.39 29.49 -15.58
C THR A 151 22.44 29.96 -14.49
N GLY A 152 22.64 29.52 -13.24
CA GLY A 152 21.74 29.77 -12.13
C GLY A 152 20.37 29.08 -12.25
N ARG A 153 20.24 28.09 -13.15
CA ARG A 153 19.00 27.35 -13.34
C ARG A 153 18.96 26.13 -12.43
N TYR A 154 17.91 26.03 -11.60
CA TYR A 154 17.68 24.86 -10.74
C TYR A 154 16.88 23.76 -11.45
N ILE A 155 15.90 24.16 -12.23
CA ILE A 155 14.99 23.27 -12.98
C ILE A 155 15.00 23.59 -14.47
N ASP A 156 14.72 22.59 -15.27
CA ASP A 156 14.32 22.72 -16.65
C ASP A 156 12.79 22.79 -16.74
N VAL A 157 12.26 23.99 -16.96
CA VAL A 157 10.82 24.23 -16.97
C VAL A 157 10.08 23.55 -18.12
N ASP A 158 10.78 23.21 -19.22
CA ASP A 158 10.21 22.52 -20.35
C ASP A 158 9.92 21.04 -20.04
N LYS A 159 10.44 20.53 -18.91
CA LYS A 159 10.25 19.18 -18.37
C LYS A 159 9.24 19.11 -17.23
N LEU A 160 8.49 20.19 -17.01
CA LEU A 160 7.37 20.27 -16.08
C LEU A 160 6.07 20.33 -16.86
N HIS A 161 5.16 19.40 -16.58
CA HIS A 161 3.91 19.24 -17.32
C HIS A 161 2.70 19.51 -16.45
N TYR A 162 1.73 20.27 -16.97
CA TYR A 162 0.42 20.35 -16.32
C TYR A 162 -0.30 19.01 -16.45
N VAL A 163 -0.95 18.58 -15.37
CA VAL A 163 -1.73 17.35 -15.38
C VAL A 163 -3.12 17.54 -15.96
N ASP A 164 -3.65 18.78 -15.89
CA ASP A 164 -4.93 19.23 -16.43
C ASP A 164 -6.03 18.17 -16.25
N PHE A 165 -6.15 17.65 -15.02
CA PHE A 165 -7.15 16.65 -14.69
C PHE A 165 -8.51 17.33 -14.47
N GLU A 166 -9.54 16.74 -15.06
CA GLU A 166 -10.93 17.04 -14.79
C GLU A 166 -11.68 15.74 -14.53
N THR A 167 -12.59 15.74 -13.55
CA THR A 167 -13.45 14.57 -13.31
C THR A 167 -14.28 14.28 -14.56
N PRO A 168 -14.57 12.98 -14.86
CA PRO A 168 -15.41 12.60 -15.99
C PRO A 168 -16.79 13.30 -15.99
N ALA A 169 -17.39 13.47 -17.16
CA ALA A 169 -18.68 14.15 -17.30
C ALA A 169 -19.84 13.43 -16.59
N ASP A 170 -19.71 12.12 -16.40
CA ASP A 170 -20.62 11.23 -15.69
C ASP A 170 -20.26 11.01 -14.22
N PHE A 171 -19.32 11.81 -13.69
CA PHE A 171 -18.88 11.71 -12.31
C PHE A 171 -20.04 12.03 -11.35
N ALA A 172 -20.40 11.05 -10.53
CA ALA A 172 -21.56 11.17 -9.64
C ALA A 172 -21.26 11.95 -8.35
N GLY A 173 -19.97 12.12 -8.00
CA GLY A 173 -19.53 12.95 -6.87
C GLY A 173 -19.54 14.44 -7.19
N THR A 174 -18.92 15.26 -6.33
CA THR A 174 -18.74 16.69 -6.60
C THR A 174 -17.60 16.88 -7.62
N PRO A 175 -17.87 17.40 -8.83
CA PRO A 175 -16.84 17.60 -9.84
C PRO A 175 -15.70 18.50 -9.36
N TYR A 176 -14.48 18.17 -9.73
CA TYR A 176 -13.29 18.96 -9.44
C TYR A 176 -12.24 18.85 -10.56
N SER A 177 -11.27 19.73 -10.53
CA SER A 177 -10.13 19.72 -11.43
C SER A 177 -8.82 19.95 -10.69
N VAL A 178 -7.73 19.39 -11.23
CA VAL A 178 -6.37 19.58 -10.70
C VAL A 178 -5.46 19.96 -11.85
N LYS A 179 -4.87 21.15 -11.78
CA LYS A 179 -4.02 21.66 -12.85
C LYS A 179 -2.58 21.13 -12.77
N GLY A 180 -2.00 21.06 -11.61
CA GLY A 180 -0.59 20.73 -11.44
C GLY A 180 0.35 21.87 -11.94
N PRO A 181 1.64 21.60 -12.18
CA PRO A 181 2.34 20.35 -11.84
C PRO A 181 2.43 20.10 -10.34
N SER A 182 2.99 18.94 -9.94
CA SER A 182 3.36 18.68 -8.57
C SER A 182 4.34 19.73 -8.05
N ILE A 183 4.32 20.00 -6.73
CA ILE A 183 5.32 20.85 -6.06
C ILE A 183 6.53 20.05 -5.57
N ILE A 184 6.46 18.72 -5.64
CA ILE A 184 7.55 17.80 -5.33
C ILE A 184 8.03 17.19 -6.65
N PRO A 185 9.35 17.09 -6.88
CA PRO A 185 9.88 16.37 -8.03
C PRO A 185 9.38 14.92 -8.10
N ARG A 186 9.56 14.28 -9.25
CA ARG A 186 9.17 12.89 -9.47
C ARG A 186 9.68 12.00 -8.34
N PRO A 187 8.84 11.12 -7.74
CA PRO A 187 9.27 10.19 -6.70
C PRO A 187 10.47 9.33 -7.14
N LEU A 188 11.27 8.85 -6.20
CA LEU A 188 12.43 7.99 -6.50
C LEU A 188 12.04 6.71 -7.24
N GLN A 189 10.85 6.18 -6.97
CA GLN A 189 10.28 5.02 -7.66
C GLN A 189 9.63 5.38 -9.01
N GLY A 190 9.58 6.66 -9.38
CA GLY A 190 8.79 7.16 -10.51
C GLY A 190 7.30 7.16 -10.19
N GLN A 191 6.70 5.98 -10.12
CA GLN A 191 5.32 5.75 -9.67
C GLN A 191 5.35 4.94 -8.38
N LEU A 192 4.71 5.46 -7.32
CA LEU A 192 4.55 4.69 -6.09
C LEU A 192 3.57 3.52 -6.33
N PRO A 193 3.84 2.34 -5.76
CA PRO A 193 2.84 1.29 -5.76
C PRO A 193 1.57 1.70 -5.01
N VAL A 194 0.44 1.48 -5.67
CA VAL A 194 -0.91 1.73 -5.15
C VAL A 194 -1.60 0.40 -4.90
N LEU A 195 -2.11 0.22 -3.70
CA LEU A 195 -2.89 -0.95 -3.28
C LEU A 195 -4.33 -0.49 -3.01
N ALA A 196 -5.31 -1.33 -3.31
CA ALA A 196 -6.71 -1.08 -2.97
C ALA A 196 -7.41 -2.39 -2.58
N ALA A 197 -8.54 -2.30 -1.88
CA ALA A 197 -9.36 -3.48 -1.63
C ALA A 197 -9.84 -4.09 -2.95
N ALA A 198 -9.79 -5.42 -3.07
CA ALA A 198 -10.20 -6.13 -4.30
C ALA A 198 -11.66 -5.86 -4.68
N SER A 199 -12.50 -5.50 -3.71
CA SER A 199 -13.89 -5.08 -3.91
C SER A 199 -14.05 -3.71 -4.59
N LEU A 200 -13.02 -2.87 -4.56
CA LEU A 200 -13.01 -1.55 -5.22
C LEU A 200 -12.48 -1.61 -6.65
N VAL A 201 -11.94 -2.77 -7.10
CA VAL A 201 -11.22 -2.88 -8.37
C VAL A 201 -11.96 -3.76 -9.35
N GLY A 202 -12.23 -3.27 -10.57
CA GLY A 202 -12.92 -4.02 -11.62
C GLY A 202 -13.64 -3.14 -12.62
N GLU A 203 -14.48 -3.76 -13.44
CA GLU A 203 -15.31 -3.06 -14.41
C GLU A 203 -16.34 -2.15 -13.71
N GLY A 204 -16.38 -0.88 -14.09
CA GLY A 204 -17.24 0.13 -13.46
C GLY A 204 -16.77 0.64 -12.09
N LEU A 205 -15.60 0.17 -11.63
CA LEU A 205 -14.96 0.55 -10.36
C LEU A 205 -13.60 1.22 -10.65
N VAL A 206 -12.66 1.11 -9.70
CA VAL A 206 -11.27 1.50 -9.94
C VAL A 206 -10.69 0.62 -11.06
N PRO A 207 -10.13 1.19 -12.14
CA PRO A 207 -9.51 0.40 -13.21
C PRO A 207 -8.36 -0.47 -12.69
N VAL A 208 -8.24 -1.69 -13.24
CA VAL A 208 -7.21 -2.66 -12.81
C VAL A 208 -5.80 -2.11 -13.01
N ASP A 209 -5.56 -1.36 -14.08
CA ASP A 209 -4.27 -0.73 -14.39
C ASP A 209 -3.97 0.52 -13.54
N ALA A 210 -4.95 0.99 -12.76
CA ALA A 210 -4.74 2.07 -11.80
C ALA A 210 -4.09 1.59 -10.48
N VAL A 211 -4.06 0.28 -10.21
CA VAL A 211 -3.50 -0.30 -8.99
C VAL A 211 -2.39 -1.31 -9.31
N ASP A 212 -1.47 -1.48 -8.39
CA ASP A 212 -0.34 -2.42 -8.51
C ASP A 212 -0.57 -3.69 -7.68
N ALA A 213 -1.40 -3.61 -6.64
CA ALA A 213 -1.80 -4.75 -5.82
C ALA A 213 -3.23 -4.60 -5.30
N VAL A 214 -3.86 -5.72 -5.00
CA VAL A 214 -5.19 -5.75 -4.36
C VAL A 214 -5.13 -6.49 -3.02
N LEU A 215 -5.88 -5.96 -2.05
CA LEU A 215 -6.05 -6.55 -0.73
C LEU A 215 -7.33 -7.39 -0.73
N VAL A 216 -7.21 -8.64 -0.35
CA VAL A 216 -8.31 -9.63 -0.35
C VAL A 216 -8.65 -10.01 1.07
N SER A 217 -9.89 -9.82 1.44
CA SER A 217 -10.44 -10.16 2.75
C SER A 217 -11.64 -11.08 2.62
N ALA A 218 -11.78 -12.03 3.54
CA ALA A 218 -12.95 -12.88 3.68
C ALA A 218 -13.12 -13.32 5.15
N PRO A 219 -14.31 -13.73 5.59
CA PRO A 219 -14.56 -13.99 7.02
C PRO A 219 -13.90 -15.27 7.57
N THR A 220 -13.50 -16.24 6.74
CA THR A 220 -12.78 -17.45 7.17
C THR A 220 -11.57 -17.73 6.28
N ALA A 221 -10.62 -18.52 6.77
CA ALA A 221 -9.42 -18.87 6.03
C ALA A 221 -9.72 -19.62 4.72
N GLU A 222 -10.72 -20.50 4.73
CA GLU A 222 -11.17 -21.26 3.55
C GLU A 222 -11.77 -20.33 2.49
N LEU A 223 -12.63 -19.40 2.92
CA LEU A 223 -13.21 -18.39 2.03
C LEU A 223 -12.15 -17.43 1.53
N LEU A 224 -11.17 -17.05 2.36
CA LEU A 224 -10.05 -16.20 1.95
C LEU A 224 -9.23 -16.85 0.84
N ALA A 225 -8.88 -18.13 0.98
CA ALA A 225 -8.17 -18.87 -0.06
C ALA A 225 -8.99 -18.99 -1.36
N ALA A 226 -10.30 -19.17 -1.26
CA ALA A 226 -11.19 -19.20 -2.42
C ALA A 226 -11.24 -17.82 -3.12
N GLU A 227 -11.44 -16.75 -2.34
CA GLU A 227 -11.50 -15.39 -2.87
C GLU A 227 -10.18 -14.95 -3.52
N VAL A 228 -9.03 -15.35 -2.96
CA VAL A 228 -7.71 -15.10 -3.58
C VAL A 228 -7.64 -15.72 -4.98
N ARG A 229 -8.11 -16.97 -5.14
CA ARG A 229 -8.15 -17.63 -6.46
C ARG A 229 -9.10 -16.93 -7.43
N ASP A 230 -10.28 -16.54 -6.97
CA ASP A 230 -11.29 -15.87 -7.79
C ASP A 230 -10.80 -14.48 -8.24
N VAL A 231 -10.19 -13.71 -7.33
CA VAL A 231 -9.56 -12.41 -7.64
C VAL A 231 -8.42 -12.58 -8.64
N ARG A 232 -7.55 -13.59 -8.44
CA ARG A 232 -6.47 -13.92 -9.38
C ARG A 232 -7.01 -14.27 -10.77
N ALA A 233 -8.07 -15.07 -10.85
CA ALA A 233 -8.70 -15.44 -12.12
C ALA A 233 -9.33 -14.22 -12.82
N ARG A 234 -9.93 -13.31 -12.07
CA ARG A 234 -10.59 -12.11 -12.57
C ARG A 234 -9.62 -11.02 -13.02
N LEU A 235 -8.57 -10.73 -12.23
CA LEU A 235 -7.65 -9.62 -12.48
C LEU A 235 -6.37 -10.04 -13.23
N GLY A 236 -6.07 -11.33 -13.31
CA GLY A 236 -4.89 -11.86 -13.99
C GLY A 236 -3.60 -11.68 -13.19
N ALA A 237 -2.46 -11.77 -13.89
CA ALA A 237 -1.12 -11.72 -13.28
C ALA A 237 -0.49 -10.33 -13.25
N ALA A 238 -1.17 -9.32 -13.78
CA ALA A 238 -0.62 -7.95 -13.86
C ALA A 238 -0.68 -7.21 -12.52
N VAL A 239 -1.53 -7.66 -11.60
CA VAL A 239 -1.74 -7.06 -10.29
C VAL A 239 -1.40 -8.08 -9.21
N ALA A 240 -0.62 -7.69 -8.23
CA ALA A 240 -0.30 -8.54 -7.09
C ALA A 240 -1.54 -8.76 -6.20
N VAL A 241 -1.71 -9.97 -5.67
CA VAL A 241 -2.81 -10.32 -4.78
C VAL A 241 -2.27 -10.56 -3.38
N VAL A 242 -2.78 -9.80 -2.41
CA VAL A 242 -2.36 -9.83 -1.01
C VAL A 242 -3.53 -10.24 -0.13
N ALA A 243 -3.42 -11.38 0.53
CA ALA A 243 -4.42 -11.86 1.47
C ALA A 243 -4.32 -11.12 2.81
N GLU A 244 -5.44 -10.79 3.44
CA GLU A 244 -5.48 -10.14 4.75
C GLU A 244 -5.93 -11.12 5.84
N LEU A 245 -5.19 -11.21 6.94
CA LEU A 245 -5.42 -12.17 8.01
C LEU A 245 -5.22 -11.52 9.39
N ASP A 246 -6.26 -11.55 10.23
CA ASP A 246 -6.13 -11.23 11.65
C ASP A 246 -5.42 -12.38 12.38
N VAL A 247 -4.45 -12.06 13.23
CA VAL A 247 -3.61 -13.06 13.90
C VAL A 247 -3.60 -12.84 15.40
N VAL A 248 -3.85 -13.94 16.15
CA VAL A 248 -3.69 -14.04 17.58
C VAL A 248 -2.90 -15.30 17.87
N LEU A 249 -1.73 -15.20 18.49
CA LEU A 249 -0.85 -16.34 18.78
C LEU A 249 -0.88 -16.74 20.25
N ASP A 250 -0.72 -18.02 20.51
CA ASP A 250 -0.36 -18.50 21.84
C ASP A 250 0.96 -17.85 22.24
N SER A 251 1.01 -17.21 23.40
CA SER A 251 2.20 -16.52 23.88
C SER A 251 2.23 -16.40 25.39
N ARG A 252 3.41 -16.47 25.95
CA ARG A 252 3.70 -16.20 27.39
C ARG A 252 2.80 -17.00 28.34
N GLY A 253 2.44 -18.22 27.95
CA GLY A 253 1.57 -19.12 28.75
C GLY A 253 0.09 -18.78 28.68
N GLN A 254 -0.32 -17.92 27.77
CA GLN A 254 -1.72 -17.63 27.47
C GLN A 254 -2.11 -18.23 26.12
N ASP A 255 -3.25 -18.90 26.09
CA ASP A 255 -3.84 -19.41 24.86
C ASP A 255 -4.39 -18.27 24.00
N ALA A 256 -4.22 -18.38 22.69
CA ALA A 256 -4.75 -17.44 21.71
C ALA A 256 -6.27 -17.25 21.85
N ALA A 257 -7.01 -18.31 22.18
CA ALA A 257 -8.45 -18.25 22.37
C ALA A 257 -8.85 -17.31 23.53
N ALA A 258 -8.07 -17.27 24.61
CA ALA A 258 -8.30 -16.36 25.74
C ALA A 258 -8.01 -14.90 25.37
N ARG A 259 -6.99 -14.66 24.55
CA ARG A 259 -6.62 -13.33 24.02
C ARG A 259 -7.61 -12.84 22.97
N LEU A 260 -8.15 -13.76 22.16
CA LEU A 260 -9.13 -13.47 21.13
C LEU A 260 -10.43 -12.84 21.67
N ALA A 261 -10.88 -13.28 22.86
CA ALA A 261 -12.10 -12.76 23.49
C ALA A 261 -12.06 -11.24 23.76
N ALA A 262 -10.87 -10.64 23.81
CA ALA A 262 -10.66 -9.20 23.98
C ALA A 262 -10.54 -8.43 22.66
N SER A 263 -10.53 -9.11 21.50
CA SER A 263 -10.29 -8.47 20.20
C SER A 263 -11.59 -8.20 19.45
N THR A 264 -11.63 -7.09 18.71
CA THR A 264 -12.80 -6.67 17.92
C THR A 264 -12.91 -7.47 16.63
N GLU A 265 -14.11 -7.82 16.19
CA GLU A 265 -14.36 -8.42 14.89
C GLU A 265 -14.09 -7.39 13.76
N SER A 266 -13.40 -7.83 12.72
CA SER A 266 -12.98 -6.98 11.60
C SER A 266 -13.61 -7.36 10.25
N GLY A 267 -14.32 -8.48 10.19
CA GLY A 267 -14.80 -9.07 8.93
C GLY A 267 -13.73 -9.83 8.13
N ARG A 268 -12.45 -9.77 8.53
CA ARG A 268 -11.35 -10.56 7.95
C ARG A 268 -11.32 -11.97 8.53
N ALA A 269 -10.73 -12.91 7.78
CA ALA A 269 -10.34 -14.21 8.31
C ALA A 269 -9.45 -14.01 9.54
N ARG A 270 -9.71 -14.80 10.57
CA ARG A 270 -9.01 -14.70 11.84
C ARG A 270 -8.39 -16.05 12.19
N PHE A 271 -7.11 -16.01 12.46
CA PHE A 271 -6.36 -17.14 13.03
C PHE A 271 -6.14 -16.91 14.51
N ALA A 272 -6.43 -17.94 15.31
CA ALA A 272 -6.09 -17.98 16.74
C ALA A 272 -5.53 -19.36 17.08
N GLY A 273 -4.28 -19.45 17.53
CA GLY A 273 -3.63 -20.72 17.80
C GLY A 273 -2.11 -20.64 17.91
N THR A 274 -1.46 -21.79 17.66
CA THR A 274 -0.01 -21.91 17.76
C THR A 274 0.74 -21.29 16.58
N ALA A 275 2.00 -20.92 16.78
CA ALA A 275 2.88 -20.47 15.70
C ALA A 275 3.09 -21.54 14.61
N ALA A 276 3.05 -22.82 14.98
CA ALA A 276 3.19 -23.92 14.02
C ALA A 276 1.97 -24.00 13.08
N ASP A 277 0.75 -23.94 13.62
CA ASP A 277 -0.47 -23.97 12.81
C ASP A 277 -0.60 -22.72 11.93
N LEU A 278 -0.20 -21.54 12.44
CA LEU A 278 -0.14 -20.32 11.63
C LEU A 278 0.85 -20.46 10.48
N THR A 279 1.99 -21.11 10.70
CA THR A 279 2.98 -21.34 9.65
C THR A 279 2.39 -22.18 8.51
N GLU A 280 1.64 -23.25 8.81
CA GLU A 280 0.97 -24.07 7.79
C GLU A 280 -0.06 -23.23 7.00
N LEU A 281 -0.85 -22.42 7.70
CA LEU A 281 -1.84 -21.56 7.05
C LEU A 281 -1.18 -20.53 6.12
N LEU A 282 -0.14 -19.83 6.60
CA LEU A 282 0.58 -18.84 5.78
C LEU A 282 1.31 -19.47 4.60
N ASP A 283 1.90 -20.66 4.78
CA ASP A 283 2.52 -21.43 3.71
C ASP A 283 1.49 -21.74 2.60
N SER A 284 0.30 -22.20 2.97
CA SER A 284 -0.80 -22.47 2.03
C SER A 284 -1.27 -21.19 1.32
N LEU A 285 -1.45 -20.08 2.05
CA LEU A 285 -1.89 -18.81 1.44
C LEU A 285 -0.85 -18.25 0.47
N LEU A 286 0.45 -18.35 0.80
CA LEU A 286 1.55 -17.87 -0.05
C LEU A 286 1.76 -18.72 -1.34
N GLN A 287 1.12 -19.88 -1.45
CA GLN A 287 1.09 -20.65 -2.71
C GLN A 287 0.07 -20.06 -3.71
N GLU A 288 -0.93 -19.35 -3.22
CA GLU A 288 -2.04 -18.80 -4.02
C GLU A 288 -1.92 -17.25 -4.19
N ALA A 289 -1.42 -16.56 -3.17
CA ALA A 289 -1.25 -15.11 -3.12
C ALA A 289 0.23 -14.71 -3.26
N ASP A 290 0.50 -13.52 -3.77
CA ASP A 290 1.86 -12.95 -3.85
C ASP A 290 2.37 -12.52 -2.47
N GLY A 291 1.46 -12.21 -1.55
CA GLY A 291 1.79 -11.83 -0.18
C GLY A 291 0.63 -12.03 0.78
N VAL A 292 0.95 -11.95 2.08
CA VAL A 292 -0.05 -11.90 3.15
C VAL A 292 0.21 -10.70 4.04
N ARG A 293 -0.83 -9.90 4.31
CA ARG A 293 -0.84 -8.84 5.31
C ARG A 293 -1.44 -9.37 6.59
N VAL A 294 -0.63 -9.49 7.62
CA VAL A 294 -1.07 -9.92 8.95
C VAL A 294 -1.45 -8.73 9.82
N HIS A 295 -2.54 -8.86 10.55
CA HIS A 295 -3.05 -7.89 11.50
C HIS A 295 -2.95 -8.49 12.91
N PRO A 296 -1.85 -8.26 13.65
CA PRO A 296 -1.69 -8.76 15.00
C PRO A 296 -2.75 -8.15 15.94
N ALA A 297 -3.36 -8.96 16.79
CA ALA A 297 -4.29 -8.45 17.80
C ALA A 297 -3.56 -7.57 18.84
N GLU A 298 -2.35 -7.95 19.19
CA GLU A 298 -1.45 -7.19 20.06
C GLU A 298 -0.04 -7.19 19.45
N VAL A 299 0.35 -6.08 18.84
CA VAL A 299 1.61 -5.97 18.08
C VAL A 299 2.82 -6.41 18.92
N ASP A 300 2.94 -5.92 20.15
CA ASP A 300 4.10 -6.20 21.02
C ASP A 300 4.22 -7.69 21.44
N VAL A 301 3.12 -8.45 21.33
CA VAL A 301 3.09 -9.87 21.70
C VAL A 301 3.19 -10.75 20.47
N ASP A 302 2.31 -10.54 19.50
CA ASP A 302 2.22 -11.40 18.32
C ASP A 302 3.44 -11.22 17.39
N LEU A 303 4.01 -10.00 17.31
CA LEU A 303 5.24 -9.76 16.54
C LEU A 303 6.44 -10.54 17.11
N GLU A 304 6.56 -10.71 18.44
CA GLU A 304 7.61 -11.52 19.05
C GLU A 304 7.52 -12.98 18.59
N GLU A 305 6.32 -13.57 18.64
CA GLU A 305 6.10 -14.96 18.23
C GLU A 305 6.26 -15.14 16.71
N LEU A 306 5.73 -14.21 15.91
CA LEU A 306 5.93 -14.18 14.46
C LEU A 306 7.42 -14.17 14.10
N SER A 307 8.20 -13.29 14.74
CA SER A 307 9.63 -13.11 14.43
C SER A 307 10.48 -14.32 14.82
N ARG A 308 10.16 -14.98 15.93
CA ARG A 308 10.97 -16.07 16.47
C ARG A 308 10.61 -17.44 15.90
N LEU A 309 9.36 -17.69 15.59
CA LEU A 309 8.86 -19.01 15.24
C LEU A 309 8.31 -19.12 13.83
N VAL A 310 7.56 -18.14 13.35
CA VAL A 310 6.83 -18.24 12.07
C VAL A 310 7.72 -17.84 10.88
N LEU A 311 8.29 -16.63 10.88
CA LEU A 311 9.06 -16.13 9.73
C LEU A 311 10.30 -16.98 9.41
N PRO A 312 11.10 -17.44 10.41
CA PRO A 312 12.23 -18.31 10.15
C PRO A 312 11.82 -19.65 9.50
N GLU A 313 10.70 -20.22 9.94
CA GLU A 313 10.20 -21.47 9.39
C GLU A 313 9.68 -21.33 7.97
N LEU A 314 8.93 -20.25 7.66
CA LEU A 314 8.48 -19.96 6.28
C LEU A 314 9.68 -19.77 5.33
N ARG A 315 10.76 -19.11 5.79
CA ARG A 315 12.00 -18.98 5.00
C ARG A 315 12.68 -20.32 4.78
N ARG A 316 12.75 -21.15 5.82
CA ARG A 316 13.34 -22.49 5.72
C ARG A 316 12.58 -23.37 4.72
N ARG A 317 11.27 -23.20 4.61
CA ARG A 317 10.42 -23.88 3.61
C ARG A 317 10.56 -23.30 2.21
N GLY A 318 11.07 -22.10 2.07
CA GLY A 318 11.17 -21.39 0.80
C GLY A 318 9.88 -20.66 0.39
N SER A 319 8.88 -20.58 1.27
CA SER A 319 7.60 -19.89 1.01
C SER A 319 7.71 -18.38 1.16
N LEU A 320 8.66 -17.92 1.99
CA LEU A 320 8.93 -16.51 2.23
C LEU A 320 10.30 -16.12 1.72
N ARG A 321 10.36 -15.11 0.84
CA ARG A 321 11.63 -14.57 0.35
C ARG A 321 12.39 -13.78 1.43
N ALA A 322 13.66 -13.58 1.20
CA ALA A 322 14.47 -12.69 2.04
C ALA A 322 14.12 -11.21 1.75
N PRO A 323 14.23 -10.31 2.74
CA PRO A 323 14.14 -8.86 2.50
C PRO A 323 15.16 -8.42 1.46
N ILE A 324 14.75 -7.48 0.59
CA ILE A 324 15.61 -6.94 -0.46
C ILE A 324 16.44 -5.80 0.14
N GLN A 325 17.76 -5.95 0.12
CA GLN A 325 18.67 -4.88 0.55
C GLN A 325 18.70 -3.78 -0.50
N ASP A 326 18.62 -2.52 -0.08
CA ASP A 326 18.61 -1.33 -0.94
C ASP A 326 17.52 -1.38 -2.05
N GLY A 327 16.49 -2.20 -1.86
CA GLY A 327 15.37 -2.34 -2.78
C GLY A 327 14.26 -1.33 -2.52
N SER A 328 13.48 -1.07 -3.56
CA SER A 328 12.27 -0.25 -3.50
C SER A 328 11.03 -1.10 -3.13
N PHE A 329 9.91 -0.45 -2.87
CA PHE A 329 8.65 -1.19 -2.71
C PHE A 329 8.18 -1.80 -4.05
N ARG A 330 8.52 -1.18 -5.18
CA ARG A 330 8.29 -1.78 -6.51
C ARG A 330 9.00 -3.12 -6.64
N ASP A 331 10.24 -3.24 -6.14
CA ASP A 331 10.99 -4.51 -6.15
C ASP A 331 10.31 -5.57 -5.26
N VAL A 332 9.73 -5.18 -4.13
CA VAL A 332 8.94 -6.09 -3.28
C VAL A 332 7.72 -6.64 -4.03
N LEU A 333 7.09 -5.86 -4.88
CA LEU A 333 5.96 -6.32 -5.70
C LEU A 333 6.38 -6.95 -7.03
N GLY A 334 7.68 -6.98 -7.35
CA GLY A 334 8.17 -7.50 -8.63
C GLY A 334 7.87 -6.59 -9.83
N LEU A 335 7.62 -5.31 -9.57
CA LEU A 335 7.35 -4.31 -10.60
C LEU A 335 8.66 -3.78 -11.17
N GLY A 336 8.73 -3.64 -12.49
CA GLY A 336 9.83 -2.98 -13.15
C GLY A 336 9.87 -1.46 -12.90
N PRO A 337 10.91 -0.77 -13.41
CA PRO A 337 10.95 0.69 -13.42
C PRO A 337 9.67 1.27 -14.02
N ALA A 338 9.20 2.38 -13.46
CA ALA A 338 8.02 3.07 -13.98
C ALA A 338 8.41 4.09 -15.06
N ASP A 339 7.85 3.93 -16.25
CA ASP A 339 8.02 4.91 -17.32
C ASP A 339 7.29 6.23 -16.95
N ASN A 340 7.88 7.36 -17.37
CA ASN A 340 7.20 8.65 -17.26
C ASN A 340 6.28 8.85 -18.47
N ARG A 341 5.00 9.15 -18.24
CA ARG A 341 4.00 9.32 -19.33
C ARG A 341 4.32 10.42 -20.33
N TYR A 342 5.12 11.41 -19.94
CA TYR A 342 5.50 12.53 -20.80
C TYR A 342 6.79 12.25 -21.59
N SER A 343 7.71 11.43 -21.10
CA SER A 343 8.96 11.10 -21.80
C SER A 343 8.72 10.33 -23.10
N THR A 344 7.69 9.50 -23.17
CA THR A 344 7.29 8.74 -24.37
C THR A 344 6.68 9.63 -25.46
N SER A 345 5.99 10.72 -25.11
CA SER A 345 5.43 11.66 -26.08
C SER A 345 6.51 12.48 -26.80
N ALA A 346 7.61 12.81 -26.11
CA ALA A 346 8.76 13.51 -26.69
C ALA A 346 9.50 12.64 -27.71
N ALA A 347 9.67 11.34 -27.43
CA ALA A 347 10.28 10.38 -28.35
C ALA A 347 9.47 10.18 -29.65
N ALA A 348 8.13 10.12 -29.54
CA ALA A 348 7.23 10.01 -30.70
C ALA A 348 7.25 11.27 -31.58
N THR A 349 7.36 12.45 -30.98
CA THR A 349 7.44 13.73 -31.70
C THR A 349 8.81 13.93 -32.40
N ALA A 350 9.90 13.42 -31.81
CA ALA A 350 11.23 13.46 -32.40
C ALA A 350 11.41 12.46 -33.54
N ALA A 351 10.71 11.32 -33.53
CA ALA A 351 10.74 10.31 -34.60
C ALA A 351 9.84 10.68 -35.81
N GLY A 352 9.01 11.69 -35.68
CA GLY A 352 8.09 12.19 -36.74
C GLY A 352 8.56 13.45 -37.44
N LYS A 353 9.77 13.94 -37.19
CA LYS A 353 10.46 15.00 -37.91
C LYS A 353 11.68 14.44 -38.66
#